data_3be0f78fa3b0ecee16fac3a4f4560061
#
_entry.id   3be0f78fa3b0ecee16fac3a4f4560061
#
_cell.length_a   1.000
_cell.length_b   1.000
_cell.length_c   1.000
_cell.angle_alpha   90.00
_cell.angle_beta   90.00
_cell.angle_gamma   90.00
#
_symmetry.space_group_name_H-M   'P 1'
#
loop_
_entity.id
_entity.type
_entity.pdbx_description
1 polymer ?
#
loop_
_entity_poly.entity_id
_entity_poly.type
_entity_poly.pdbx_seq_one_letter_code
_entity_poly.pdbx_strand_id
1 'polypeptide(L)'
;MIRSHVLVCGGTGCTSSGSKSVQDAFKENITAYGLDEEVKLVQTGCFGLCALGPVVIVYPDGTFYSRVTPDDVKEIVEEHLLKGRVVERLVYADTGADTEEVKSKAEVALNDTAFYKSQKRIVLRNCGVIDPDNIDEYIAMDGYAALGKVLTEMTPEDVIKVVSDSGLRGRGGGGFPTGRKWALCAPNKAPQKYVVCNADEGDPGAFMDRSILEGDPHSLIEAMIICGYAVGATQGYVYVRAEYPIAVDRLRNAINQAREYGLLGKNIFGSGFDFELDIRLGAGAFVCGEETALMTSIEGNRGEPRPRPPYPAVKGLYNSPTVENNVETFANIPQIILNGVEWFTSMGTERSKGTKVFALGGKIEHTGLVEIPMGTTLREIIYDIGGGIPNGKKFKAAQTGGPSGGCIPAELIDTEVDYDNLVAIGCMMGSGGLIVMDEDTCMVDMAKFFLEFTVDESCGKCTPCRVGTKRLLELLDKITDGKGTLEDIDRLEELCNYIKANSLCGLGQTAPNPVLATLKFFRDEYIAHVVDKKCPAGVCKSLLSFAIDQDKCIGCGKCAKNCPVDAINKTDYVAPGHKLPSYAIDTAKCIKCGACMAGCKFGAISKK
;
A
#
# COMPACT_ATOMS: atom_id res chain seq x y z
N MET A 1 -6.24 -10.05 -38.34
CA MET A 1 -7.32 -9.89 -37.34
C MET A 1 -6.83 -10.43 -35.99
N ILE A 2 -6.81 -9.61 -34.96
CA ILE A 2 -6.36 -10.05 -33.64
C ILE A 2 -7.37 -11.06 -33.06
N ARG A 3 -6.92 -12.26 -32.74
CA ARG A 3 -7.68 -13.35 -32.14
C ARG A 3 -7.35 -13.57 -30.66
N SER A 4 -6.19 -13.10 -30.22
CA SER A 4 -5.76 -13.26 -28.82
C SER A 4 -5.06 -12.00 -28.33
N HIS A 5 -5.24 -11.69 -27.05
CA HIS A 5 -4.51 -10.64 -26.34
C HIS A 5 -3.69 -11.29 -25.23
N VAL A 6 -2.41 -10.97 -25.15
CA VAL A 6 -1.53 -11.38 -24.08
C VAL A 6 -1.24 -10.15 -23.22
N LEU A 7 -1.79 -10.12 -22.02
CA LEU A 7 -1.60 -9.04 -21.07
C LEU A 7 -0.50 -9.41 -20.08
N VAL A 8 0.58 -8.65 -20.05
CA VAL A 8 1.69 -8.82 -19.10
C VAL A 8 1.64 -7.71 -18.07
N CYS A 9 1.68 -8.05 -16.79
CA CYS A 9 1.69 -7.07 -15.72
C CYS A 9 2.93 -6.16 -15.79
N GLY A 10 2.70 -4.87 -16.00
CA GLY A 10 3.72 -3.82 -16.05
C GLY A 10 3.80 -2.94 -14.80
N GLY A 11 3.10 -3.31 -13.72
CA GLY A 11 3.22 -2.59 -12.44
C GLY A 11 4.60 -2.79 -11.81
N THR A 12 5.04 -1.82 -11.01
CA THR A 12 6.40 -1.78 -10.42
C THR A 12 6.81 -3.08 -9.74
N GLY A 13 5.92 -3.77 -9.01
CA GLY A 13 6.22 -5.03 -8.33
C GLY A 13 6.61 -6.15 -9.31
N CYS A 14 5.82 -6.35 -10.37
CA CYS A 14 6.12 -7.34 -11.40
C CYS A 14 7.34 -6.94 -12.24
N THR A 15 7.55 -5.66 -12.50
CA THR A 15 8.73 -5.14 -13.19
C THR A 15 10.00 -5.47 -12.40
N SER A 16 10.00 -5.29 -11.09
CA SER A 16 11.10 -5.70 -10.21
C SER A 16 11.33 -7.21 -10.18
N SER A 17 10.30 -8.01 -10.45
CA SER A 17 10.36 -9.47 -10.56
C SER A 17 10.69 -9.97 -11.98
N GLY A 18 11.01 -9.08 -12.92
CA GLY A 18 11.46 -9.44 -14.27
C GLY A 18 10.36 -9.47 -15.33
N SER A 19 9.18 -8.87 -15.14
CA SER A 19 8.10 -8.88 -16.13
C SER A 19 8.49 -8.23 -17.47
N LYS A 20 9.43 -7.27 -17.46
CA LYS A 20 9.95 -6.70 -18.69
C LYS A 20 10.66 -7.74 -19.57
N SER A 21 11.50 -8.59 -18.98
CA SER A 21 12.15 -9.68 -19.70
C SER A 21 11.15 -10.71 -20.24
N VAL A 22 10.06 -10.97 -19.49
CA VAL A 22 8.96 -11.82 -19.94
C VAL A 22 8.26 -11.19 -21.15
N GLN A 23 8.00 -9.89 -21.13
CA GLN A 23 7.41 -9.16 -22.25
C GLN A 23 8.29 -9.17 -23.48
N ASP A 24 9.59 -8.92 -23.33
CA ASP A 24 10.57 -8.96 -24.41
C ASP A 24 10.59 -10.37 -25.04
N ALA A 25 10.60 -11.44 -24.22
CA ALA A 25 10.53 -12.81 -24.69
C ALA A 25 9.22 -13.12 -25.45
N PHE A 26 8.06 -12.60 -25.00
CA PHE A 26 6.81 -12.73 -25.76
C PHE A 26 6.90 -12.05 -27.10
N LYS A 27 7.41 -10.84 -27.18
CA LYS A 27 7.59 -10.11 -28.44
C LYS A 27 8.45 -10.89 -29.43
N GLU A 28 9.60 -11.38 -28.96
CA GLU A 28 10.51 -12.20 -29.81
C GLU A 28 9.85 -13.49 -30.30
N ASN A 29 9.17 -14.23 -29.42
CA ASN A 29 8.54 -15.50 -29.81
C ASN A 29 7.29 -15.30 -30.66
N ILE A 30 6.43 -14.30 -30.39
CA ILE A 30 5.27 -13.97 -31.24
C ILE A 30 5.76 -13.69 -32.69
N THR A 31 6.80 -12.88 -32.85
CA THR A 31 7.41 -12.60 -34.17
C THR A 31 8.03 -13.84 -34.78
N ALA A 32 8.78 -14.64 -34.02
CA ALA A 32 9.43 -15.86 -34.52
C ALA A 32 8.43 -16.90 -35.05
N TYR A 33 7.22 -16.95 -34.47
CA TYR A 33 6.14 -17.84 -34.92
C TYR A 33 5.18 -17.20 -35.94
N GLY A 34 5.43 -15.93 -36.35
CA GLY A 34 4.63 -15.22 -37.34
C GLY A 34 3.22 -14.87 -36.86
N LEU A 35 3.05 -14.62 -35.57
CA LEU A 35 1.75 -14.37 -34.95
C LEU A 35 1.45 -12.87 -34.73
N ASP A 36 2.30 -11.95 -35.24
CA ASP A 36 2.17 -10.50 -35.00
C ASP A 36 0.82 -9.90 -35.44
N GLU A 37 0.20 -10.44 -36.48
CA GLU A 37 -1.09 -9.99 -37.01
C GLU A 37 -2.30 -10.65 -36.29
N GLU A 38 -2.03 -11.64 -35.42
CA GLU A 38 -3.06 -12.45 -34.75
C GLU A 38 -3.08 -12.30 -33.24
N VAL A 39 -1.94 -11.93 -32.65
CA VAL A 39 -1.75 -11.81 -31.20
C VAL A 39 -1.30 -10.40 -30.84
N LYS A 40 -2.08 -9.69 -30.00
CA LYS A 40 -1.70 -8.39 -29.45
C LYS A 40 -1.06 -8.59 -28.08
N LEU A 41 0.21 -8.17 -27.95
CA LEU A 41 0.90 -8.10 -26.66
C LEU A 41 0.65 -6.74 -26.01
N VAL A 42 0.17 -6.73 -24.76
CA VAL A 42 -0.16 -5.51 -24.00
C VAL A 42 0.59 -5.51 -22.67
N GLN A 43 1.29 -4.42 -22.39
CA GLN A 43 1.83 -4.14 -21.05
C GLN A 43 0.81 -3.37 -20.24
N THR A 44 0.00 -4.07 -19.47
CA THR A 44 -1.05 -3.45 -18.65
C THR A 44 -0.55 -2.93 -17.31
N GLY A 45 -1.44 -2.29 -16.53
CA GLY A 45 -1.19 -1.91 -15.14
C GLY A 45 -1.11 -3.10 -14.18
N CYS A 46 -1.08 -2.81 -12.87
CA CYS A 46 -1.01 -3.82 -11.83
C CYS A 46 -2.31 -4.62 -11.72
N PHE A 47 -2.22 -5.96 -11.73
CA PHE A 47 -3.37 -6.84 -11.46
C PHE A 47 -3.76 -6.90 -9.99
N GLY A 48 -2.91 -6.45 -9.07
CA GLY A 48 -3.16 -6.51 -7.63
C GLY A 48 -2.62 -7.76 -6.93
N LEU A 49 -2.17 -8.79 -7.64
CA LEU A 49 -1.63 -10.05 -7.07
C LEU A 49 -0.09 -10.06 -7.11
N CYS A 50 0.53 -9.19 -6.32
CA CYS A 50 1.99 -8.97 -6.35
C CYS A 50 2.81 -10.21 -5.94
N ALA A 51 2.29 -11.06 -5.04
CA ALA A 51 2.95 -12.30 -4.63
C ALA A 51 3.08 -13.34 -5.75
N LEU A 52 2.27 -13.22 -6.80
CA LEU A 52 2.22 -14.16 -7.93
C LEU A 52 2.95 -13.65 -9.19
N GLY A 53 3.60 -12.49 -9.09
CA GLY A 53 4.32 -11.90 -10.24
C GLY A 53 5.57 -12.66 -10.67
N PRO A 54 5.96 -12.54 -11.95
CA PRO A 54 5.26 -11.92 -13.06
C PRO A 54 3.97 -12.63 -13.46
N VAL A 55 2.91 -11.82 -13.69
CA VAL A 55 1.58 -12.31 -14.07
C VAL A 55 1.34 -12.09 -15.55
N VAL A 56 0.76 -13.09 -16.23
CA VAL A 56 0.35 -13.04 -17.62
C VAL A 56 -1.08 -13.56 -17.77
N ILE A 57 -1.92 -12.83 -18.51
CA ILE A 57 -3.28 -13.28 -18.85
C ILE A 57 -3.41 -13.38 -20.36
N VAL A 58 -4.01 -14.48 -20.83
CA VAL A 58 -4.30 -14.71 -22.24
C VAL A 58 -5.81 -14.65 -22.46
N TYR A 59 -6.26 -13.75 -23.32
CA TYR A 59 -7.65 -13.66 -23.77
C TYR A 59 -7.79 -14.25 -25.17
N PRO A 60 -9.00 -14.83 -25.54
CA PRO A 60 -10.33 -14.60 -24.90
C PRO A 60 -10.67 -15.51 -23.73
N ASP A 61 -9.96 -16.60 -23.50
CA ASP A 61 -10.28 -17.60 -22.47
C ASP A 61 -9.99 -17.14 -21.04
N GLY A 62 -9.22 -16.05 -20.85
CA GLY A 62 -8.91 -15.48 -19.54
C GLY A 62 -7.91 -16.31 -18.72
N THR A 63 -7.13 -17.18 -19.38
CA THR A 63 -6.15 -18.03 -18.70
C THR A 63 -5.13 -17.20 -17.93
N PHE A 64 -5.05 -17.44 -16.61
CA PHE A 64 -4.19 -16.70 -15.70
C PHE A 64 -2.93 -17.50 -15.35
N TYR A 65 -1.79 -17.05 -15.86
CA TYR A 65 -0.48 -17.59 -15.56
C TYR A 65 0.24 -16.79 -14.47
N SER A 66 0.82 -17.48 -13.50
CA SER A 66 1.56 -16.89 -12.39
C SER A 66 3.03 -17.27 -12.40
N ARG A 67 3.90 -16.38 -11.86
CA ARG A 67 5.35 -16.58 -11.72
C ARG A 67 6.03 -16.95 -13.03
N VAL A 68 5.56 -16.37 -14.12
CA VAL A 68 6.08 -16.64 -15.47
C VAL A 68 7.51 -16.12 -15.59
N THR A 69 8.40 -16.98 -16.10
CA THR A 69 9.79 -16.63 -16.42
C THR A 69 9.98 -16.46 -17.93
N PRO A 70 11.05 -15.78 -18.40
CA PRO A 70 11.33 -15.70 -19.83
C PRO A 70 11.44 -17.07 -20.53
N ASP A 71 11.93 -18.11 -19.81
CA ASP A 71 12.07 -19.47 -20.34
C ASP A 71 10.72 -20.15 -20.58
N ASP A 72 9.68 -19.78 -19.82
CA ASP A 72 8.32 -20.33 -19.96
C ASP A 72 7.60 -19.76 -21.19
N VAL A 73 7.98 -18.59 -21.67
CA VAL A 73 7.26 -17.86 -22.72
C VAL A 73 7.19 -18.65 -24.02
N LYS A 74 8.28 -19.31 -24.41
CA LYS A 74 8.29 -20.12 -25.61
C LYS A 74 7.22 -21.21 -25.58
N GLU A 75 7.08 -21.90 -24.45
CA GLU A 75 6.06 -22.94 -24.26
C GLU A 75 4.64 -22.37 -24.33
N ILE A 76 4.41 -21.18 -23.70
CA ILE A 76 3.11 -20.51 -23.77
C ILE A 76 2.76 -20.14 -25.22
N VAL A 77 3.71 -19.62 -26.00
CA VAL A 77 3.47 -19.24 -27.39
C VAL A 77 3.20 -20.49 -28.24
N GLU A 78 4.01 -21.54 -28.10
CA GLU A 78 3.85 -22.78 -28.89
C GLU A 78 2.58 -23.56 -28.55
N GLU A 79 2.31 -23.75 -27.24
CA GLU A 79 1.20 -24.61 -26.84
C GLU A 79 -0.12 -23.83 -26.76
N HIS A 80 -0.12 -22.65 -26.11
CA HIS A 80 -1.36 -21.93 -25.91
C HIS A 80 -1.73 -21.06 -27.12
N LEU A 81 -0.83 -20.17 -27.55
CA LEU A 81 -1.18 -19.22 -28.62
C LEU A 81 -1.27 -19.86 -29.98
N LEU A 82 -0.39 -20.84 -30.30
CA LEU A 82 -0.38 -21.50 -31.62
C LEU A 82 -1.31 -22.71 -31.70
N LYS A 83 -1.33 -23.56 -30.64
CA LYS A 83 -2.04 -24.86 -30.66
C LYS A 83 -3.31 -24.88 -29.82
N GLY A 84 -3.63 -23.79 -29.06
CA GLY A 84 -4.82 -23.70 -28.22
C GLY A 84 -4.79 -24.61 -26.99
N ARG A 85 -3.61 -25.03 -26.53
CA ARG A 85 -3.45 -25.91 -25.35
C ARG A 85 -2.85 -25.12 -24.18
N VAL A 86 -3.59 -24.95 -23.11
CA VAL A 86 -3.15 -24.25 -21.90
C VAL A 86 -1.95 -24.96 -21.25
N VAL A 87 -0.97 -24.19 -20.78
CA VAL A 87 0.21 -24.70 -20.07
C VAL A 87 -0.14 -24.84 -18.58
N GLU A 88 -0.73 -25.98 -18.20
CA GLU A 88 -1.33 -26.22 -16.87
C GLU A 88 -0.38 -25.97 -15.69
N ARG A 89 0.93 -26.24 -15.83
CA ARG A 89 1.91 -26.03 -14.75
C ARG A 89 2.06 -24.58 -14.29
N LEU A 90 1.72 -23.62 -15.17
CA LEU A 90 1.82 -22.20 -14.90
C LEU A 90 0.50 -21.56 -14.48
N VAL A 91 -0.61 -22.28 -14.66
CA VAL A 91 -1.94 -21.79 -14.28
C VAL A 91 -2.02 -21.64 -12.77
N TYR A 92 -2.47 -20.47 -12.33
CA TYR A 92 -2.75 -20.25 -10.92
C TYR A 92 -3.98 -21.10 -10.51
N ALA A 93 -3.77 -21.99 -9.55
CA ALA A 93 -4.84 -22.73 -8.92
C ALA A 93 -5.07 -22.12 -7.52
N ASP A 94 -6.24 -21.53 -7.32
CA ASP A 94 -6.67 -21.10 -5.99
C ASP A 94 -6.98 -22.35 -5.15
N THR A 95 -6.12 -22.65 -4.17
CA THR A 95 -6.25 -23.85 -3.32
C THR A 95 -7.16 -23.63 -2.11
N GLY A 96 -7.97 -22.57 -2.11
CA GLY A 96 -8.77 -22.11 -0.98
C GLY A 96 -10.08 -22.85 -0.71
N ALA A 97 -10.36 -24.05 -1.27
CA ALA A 97 -11.53 -24.84 -0.89
C ALA A 97 -11.24 -26.34 -0.96
N ASP A 98 -11.39 -27.01 0.18
CA ASP A 98 -11.59 -28.46 0.30
C ASP A 98 -12.88 -28.90 -0.41
N THR A 99 -12.89 -29.00 -1.73
CA THR A 99 -13.98 -29.65 -2.46
C THR A 99 -13.40 -30.59 -3.53
N GLU A 100 -13.83 -31.85 -3.45
CA GLU A 100 -13.45 -32.95 -4.35
C GLU A 100 -13.88 -32.77 -5.83
N GLU A 101 -14.42 -31.62 -6.21
CA GLU A 101 -14.68 -31.26 -7.60
C GLU A 101 -13.61 -30.27 -8.09
N VAL A 102 -12.43 -30.79 -8.36
CA VAL A 102 -11.40 -30.07 -9.13
C VAL A 102 -11.91 -29.99 -10.57
N LYS A 103 -12.58 -28.88 -10.92
CA LYS A 103 -12.66 -28.45 -12.33
C LYS A 103 -11.22 -28.39 -12.85
N SER A 104 -11.01 -28.79 -14.09
CA SER A 104 -9.66 -28.77 -14.69
C SER A 104 -9.04 -27.39 -14.42
N LYS A 105 -7.77 -27.34 -13.99
CA LYS A 105 -7.04 -26.08 -13.68
C LYS A 105 -7.15 -25.01 -14.77
N ALA A 106 -7.47 -25.42 -15.99
CA ALA A 106 -7.62 -24.59 -17.17
C ALA A 106 -8.85 -23.65 -17.20
N GLU A 107 -9.82 -23.80 -16.28
CA GLU A 107 -11.11 -23.08 -16.33
C GLU A 107 -11.26 -21.97 -15.29
N VAL A 108 -10.25 -21.69 -14.45
CA VAL A 108 -10.34 -20.60 -13.46
C VAL A 108 -9.92 -19.30 -14.11
N ALA A 109 -10.90 -18.54 -14.59
CA ALA A 109 -10.66 -17.16 -15.00
C ALA A 109 -10.31 -16.30 -13.77
N LEU A 110 -9.50 -15.25 -13.97
CA LEU A 110 -9.06 -14.34 -12.91
C LEU A 110 -10.20 -13.86 -12.00
N ASN A 111 -11.34 -13.52 -12.61
CA ASN A 111 -12.53 -13.02 -11.90
C ASN A 111 -13.23 -14.08 -11.03
N ASP A 112 -12.95 -15.36 -11.22
CA ASP A 112 -13.53 -16.46 -10.46
C ASP A 112 -12.69 -16.85 -9.24
N THR A 113 -11.49 -16.29 -9.12
CA THR A 113 -10.64 -16.52 -7.93
C THR A 113 -11.26 -15.89 -6.69
N ALA A 114 -11.05 -16.50 -5.51
CA ALA A 114 -11.54 -15.97 -4.23
C ALA A 114 -11.05 -14.54 -4.00
N PHE A 115 -9.83 -14.25 -4.40
CA PHE A 115 -9.22 -12.92 -4.31
C PHE A 115 -10.01 -11.82 -5.07
N TYR A 116 -10.48 -12.09 -6.29
CA TYR A 116 -11.20 -11.09 -7.10
C TYR A 116 -12.71 -11.07 -6.85
N LYS A 117 -13.30 -12.22 -6.57
CA LYS A 117 -14.76 -12.38 -6.44
C LYS A 117 -15.37 -11.52 -5.33
N SER A 118 -14.62 -11.30 -4.25
CA SER A 118 -15.06 -10.51 -3.09
C SER A 118 -14.73 -9.01 -3.23
N GLN A 119 -14.10 -8.58 -4.32
CA GLN A 119 -13.74 -7.18 -4.57
C GLN A 119 -14.82 -6.45 -5.36
N LYS A 120 -14.89 -5.14 -5.17
CA LYS A 120 -15.68 -4.20 -5.96
C LYS A 120 -14.76 -3.15 -6.56
N ARG A 121 -14.26 -3.40 -7.78
CA ARG A 121 -13.25 -2.54 -8.41
C ARG A 121 -13.92 -1.37 -9.14
N ILE A 122 -13.78 -0.17 -8.60
CA ILE A 122 -14.23 1.10 -9.16
C ILE A 122 -13.02 1.90 -9.63
N VAL A 123 -12.09 2.13 -8.72
CA VAL A 123 -10.86 2.87 -8.96
C VAL A 123 -9.84 2.02 -9.72
N LEU A 124 -9.76 0.73 -9.39
CA LEU A 124 -8.88 -0.23 -10.05
C LEU A 124 -9.53 -0.92 -11.27
N ARG A 125 -10.70 -0.47 -11.76
CA ARG A 125 -11.46 -1.13 -12.83
C ARG A 125 -10.66 -1.43 -14.10
N ASN A 126 -9.82 -0.49 -14.50
CA ASN A 126 -9.01 -0.57 -15.71
C ASN A 126 -7.61 -1.16 -15.48
N CYS A 127 -7.16 -1.23 -14.22
CA CYS A 127 -5.85 -1.78 -13.88
C CYS A 127 -5.81 -3.29 -14.20
N GLY A 128 -4.90 -3.70 -15.07
CA GLY A 128 -4.83 -5.07 -15.56
C GLY A 128 -5.79 -5.40 -16.72
N VAL A 129 -6.50 -4.40 -17.26
CA VAL A 129 -7.49 -4.57 -18.34
C VAL A 129 -7.05 -3.84 -19.59
N ILE A 130 -6.68 -2.55 -19.49
CA ILE A 130 -6.29 -1.70 -20.61
C ILE A 130 -4.78 -1.57 -20.75
N ASP A 131 -4.34 -1.12 -21.92
CA ASP A 131 -3.02 -0.54 -22.13
C ASP A 131 -3.03 0.91 -21.63
N PRO A 132 -2.36 1.23 -20.51
CA PRO A 132 -2.35 2.58 -19.95
C PRO A 132 -1.60 3.61 -20.80
N ASP A 133 -0.84 3.16 -21.80
CA ASP A 133 -0.14 4.00 -22.75
C ASP A 133 -0.98 4.29 -24.02
N ASN A 134 -2.24 3.84 -24.06
CA ASN A 134 -3.14 4.00 -25.20
C ASN A 134 -4.48 4.64 -24.76
N ILE A 135 -4.67 5.92 -25.09
CA ILE A 135 -5.88 6.67 -24.78
C ILE A 135 -7.17 6.06 -25.39
N ASP A 136 -7.06 5.42 -26.58
CA ASP A 136 -8.24 4.82 -27.25
C ASP A 136 -8.82 3.68 -26.43
N GLU A 137 -7.99 2.91 -25.70
CA GLU A 137 -8.47 1.86 -24.81
C GLU A 137 -9.18 2.44 -23.58
N TYR A 138 -8.70 3.56 -23.04
CA TYR A 138 -9.43 4.27 -21.98
C TYR A 138 -10.76 4.81 -22.47
N ILE A 139 -10.82 5.41 -23.68
CA ILE A 139 -12.05 5.91 -24.29
C ILE A 139 -13.04 4.76 -24.54
N ALA A 140 -12.55 3.60 -24.99
CA ALA A 140 -13.38 2.40 -25.20
C ALA A 140 -14.02 1.86 -23.90
N MET A 141 -13.48 2.25 -22.73
CA MET A 141 -14.00 1.94 -21.40
C MET A 141 -14.79 3.13 -20.79
N ASP A 142 -15.50 3.87 -21.62
CA ASP A 142 -16.26 5.08 -21.26
C ASP A 142 -15.40 6.24 -20.71
N GLY A 143 -14.10 6.24 -20.99
CA GLY A 143 -13.19 7.31 -20.60
C GLY A 143 -13.56 8.64 -21.24
N TYR A 144 -13.42 9.73 -20.49
CA TYR A 144 -13.83 11.10 -20.83
C TYR A 144 -15.32 11.31 -21.09
N ALA A 145 -16.16 10.28 -20.97
CA ALA A 145 -17.62 10.42 -21.08
C ALA A 145 -18.18 11.23 -19.89
N ALA A 146 -17.62 11.09 -18.69
CA ALA A 146 -18.01 11.91 -17.54
C ALA A 146 -17.66 13.38 -17.76
N LEU A 147 -16.48 13.68 -18.29
CA LEU A 147 -16.07 15.04 -18.65
C LEU A 147 -16.99 15.62 -19.72
N GLY A 148 -17.31 14.85 -20.77
CA GLY A 148 -18.27 15.26 -21.81
C GLY A 148 -19.61 15.64 -21.22
N LYS A 149 -20.20 14.79 -20.37
CA LYS A 149 -21.45 15.07 -19.65
C LYS A 149 -21.36 16.33 -18.79
N VAL A 150 -20.28 16.51 -18.04
CA VAL A 150 -20.06 17.68 -17.19
C VAL A 150 -20.04 18.97 -18.00
N LEU A 151 -19.30 19.02 -19.10
CA LEU A 151 -19.11 20.24 -19.89
C LEU A 151 -20.31 20.60 -20.77
N THR A 152 -21.21 19.63 -21.08
CA THR A 152 -22.35 19.86 -21.97
C THR A 152 -23.70 19.93 -21.25
N GLU A 153 -23.85 19.29 -20.08
CA GLU A 153 -25.12 19.07 -19.43
C GLU A 153 -25.20 19.61 -18.00
N MET A 154 -24.06 19.97 -17.37
CA MET A 154 -24.02 20.32 -15.94
C MET A 154 -23.43 21.71 -15.71
N THR A 155 -23.94 22.41 -14.71
CA THR A 155 -23.30 23.61 -14.18
C THR A 155 -22.20 23.23 -13.17
N PRO A 156 -21.22 24.12 -12.88
CA PRO A 156 -20.25 23.91 -11.80
C PRO A 156 -20.89 23.55 -10.45
N GLU A 157 -22.01 24.19 -10.12
CA GLU A 157 -22.78 23.95 -8.91
C GLU A 157 -23.40 22.55 -8.89
N ASP A 158 -23.90 22.05 -10.03
CA ASP A 158 -24.44 20.69 -10.15
C ASP A 158 -23.36 19.64 -9.91
N VAL A 159 -22.16 19.86 -10.45
CA VAL A 159 -21.01 18.95 -10.23
C VAL A 159 -20.65 18.90 -8.76
N ILE A 160 -20.52 20.07 -8.10
CA ILE A 160 -20.22 20.14 -6.65
C ILE A 160 -21.32 19.44 -5.85
N LYS A 161 -22.58 19.60 -6.25
CA LYS A 161 -23.73 18.97 -5.60
C LYS A 161 -23.65 17.44 -5.72
N VAL A 162 -23.41 16.90 -6.92
CA VAL A 162 -23.28 15.45 -7.16
C VAL A 162 -22.13 14.86 -6.30
N VAL A 163 -20.96 15.50 -6.28
CA VAL A 163 -19.83 15.06 -5.47
C VAL A 163 -20.13 15.16 -3.96
N SER A 164 -20.90 16.17 -3.54
CA SER A 164 -21.31 16.32 -2.14
C SER A 164 -22.31 15.25 -1.72
N ASP A 165 -23.35 15.05 -2.54
CA ASP A 165 -24.43 14.09 -2.30
C ASP A 165 -23.92 12.64 -2.34
N SER A 166 -22.87 12.36 -3.13
CA SER A 166 -22.23 11.04 -3.17
C SER A 166 -21.61 10.61 -1.83
N GLY A 167 -21.35 11.57 -0.93
CA GLY A 167 -20.70 11.29 0.34
C GLY A 167 -19.25 10.84 0.21
N LEU A 168 -18.59 11.06 -0.95
CA LEU A 168 -17.19 10.71 -1.16
C LEU A 168 -16.31 11.46 -0.16
N ARG A 169 -15.60 10.71 0.67
CA ARG A 169 -14.57 11.21 1.58
C ARG A 169 -13.19 11.04 0.97
N GLY A 170 -12.25 11.93 1.28
CA GLY A 170 -10.87 11.87 0.80
C GLY A 170 -10.19 10.55 1.14
N ARG A 171 -9.54 9.91 0.15
CA ARG A 171 -8.88 8.60 0.25
C ARG A 171 -7.42 8.65 0.69
N GLY A 172 -6.84 9.85 0.79
CA GLY A 172 -5.45 10.05 1.24
C GLY A 172 -5.23 9.95 2.76
N GLY A 173 -6.21 9.48 3.54
CA GLY A 173 -6.07 9.15 4.96
C GLY A 173 -6.95 9.94 5.90
N GLY A 174 -7.14 11.24 5.70
CA GLY A 174 -7.91 12.10 6.61
C GLY A 174 -9.43 12.00 6.48
N GLY A 175 -9.96 11.44 5.40
CA GLY A 175 -11.39 11.23 5.21
C GLY A 175 -12.25 12.50 5.18
N PHE A 176 -11.69 13.67 4.81
CA PHE A 176 -12.46 14.90 4.70
C PHE A 176 -13.46 14.83 3.53
N PRO A 177 -14.71 15.29 3.67
CA PRO A 177 -15.72 15.25 2.60
C PRO A 177 -15.27 16.02 1.36
N THR A 178 -15.15 15.33 0.21
CA THR A 178 -14.59 15.88 -1.03
C THR A 178 -15.44 17.02 -1.59
N GLY A 179 -16.75 16.84 -1.70
CA GLY A 179 -17.65 17.88 -2.18
C GLY A 179 -17.64 19.13 -1.30
N ARG A 180 -17.50 18.98 0.02
CA ARG A 180 -17.36 20.12 0.93
C ARG A 180 -16.06 20.90 0.67
N LYS A 181 -14.95 20.21 0.38
CA LYS A 181 -13.66 20.86 0.03
C LYS A 181 -13.82 21.71 -1.24
N TRP A 182 -14.51 21.19 -2.27
CA TRP A 182 -14.81 21.90 -3.51
C TRP A 182 -15.74 23.09 -3.27
N ALA A 183 -16.82 22.89 -2.52
CA ALA A 183 -17.77 23.95 -2.16
C ALA A 183 -17.13 25.10 -1.37
N LEU A 184 -16.11 24.84 -0.55
CA LEU A 184 -15.37 25.88 0.17
C LEU A 184 -14.42 26.66 -0.74
N CYS A 185 -13.92 26.08 -1.83
CA CYS A 185 -13.01 26.73 -2.77
C CYS A 185 -13.77 27.55 -3.84
N ALA A 186 -14.86 27.01 -4.38
CA ALA A 186 -15.59 27.58 -5.52
C ALA A 186 -15.98 29.07 -5.36
N PRO A 187 -16.51 29.55 -4.22
CA PRO A 187 -16.96 30.93 -4.07
C PRO A 187 -15.82 31.96 -3.95
N ASN A 188 -14.58 31.51 -3.69
CA ASN A 188 -13.45 32.44 -3.51
C ASN A 188 -13.03 33.01 -4.86
N LYS A 189 -13.18 34.32 -5.03
CA LYS A 189 -12.78 35.04 -6.26
C LYS A 189 -11.27 35.28 -6.26
N ALA A 190 -10.62 34.87 -7.33
CA ALA A 190 -9.19 35.12 -7.57
C ALA A 190 -8.91 35.12 -9.08
N PRO A 191 -7.86 35.79 -9.56
CA PRO A 191 -7.46 35.73 -10.98
C PRO A 191 -7.11 34.31 -11.44
N GLN A 192 -6.57 33.50 -10.53
CA GLN A 192 -6.21 32.11 -10.76
C GLN A 192 -6.63 31.26 -9.56
N LYS A 193 -7.14 30.07 -9.83
CA LYS A 193 -7.34 29.00 -8.87
C LYS A 193 -6.59 27.75 -9.33
N TYR A 194 -6.26 26.86 -8.41
CA TYR A 194 -5.50 25.66 -8.71
C TYR A 194 -6.21 24.40 -8.27
N VAL A 195 -6.02 23.33 -9.05
CA VAL A 195 -6.32 21.96 -8.66
C VAL A 195 -5.00 21.20 -8.49
N VAL A 196 -4.82 20.58 -7.34
CA VAL A 196 -3.60 19.82 -7.04
C VAL A 196 -3.99 18.37 -6.74
N CYS A 197 -3.35 17.46 -7.45
CA CYS A 197 -3.38 16.04 -7.10
C CYS A 197 -2.19 15.71 -6.22
N ASN A 198 -2.48 15.20 -5.03
CA ASN A 198 -1.49 14.65 -4.12
C ASN A 198 -1.26 13.18 -4.49
N ALA A 199 -0.13 12.93 -5.13
CA ALA A 199 0.40 11.60 -5.46
C ALA A 199 1.71 11.32 -4.70
N ASP A 200 1.92 11.99 -3.55
CA ASP A 200 3.05 11.75 -2.65
C ASP A 200 2.72 10.62 -1.67
N GLU A 201 2.62 9.40 -2.20
CA GLU A 201 2.34 8.19 -1.45
C GLU A 201 3.61 7.67 -0.78
N GLY A 202 3.83 8.07 0.47
CA GLY A 202 5.06 7.77 1.21
C GLY A 202 4.91 6.75 2.34
N ASP A 203 3.71 6.27 2.64
CA ASP A 203 3.46 5.27 3.69
C ASP A 203 4.18 3.94 3.39
N PRO A 204 4.95 3.37 4.33
CA PRO A 204 5.55 2.06 4.14
C PRO A 204 4.50 0.98 3.84
N GLY A 205 4.63 0.33 2.68
CA GLY A 205 3.72 -0.72 2.22
C GLY A 205 2.52 -0.21 1.41
N ALA A 206 2.25 1.09 1.32
CA ALA A 206 1.22 1.66 0.47
C ALA A 206 1.72 1.84 -0.98
N PHE A 207 0.88 1.43 -1.98
CA PHE A 207 1.19 1.57 -3.41
C PHE A 207 -0.06 1.64 -4.29
N MET A 208 -1.21 2.03 -3.72
CA MET A 208 -2.47 2.14 -4.46
C MET A 208 -2.48 3.30 -5.43
N ASP A 209 -2.04 4.48 -5.02
CA ASP A 209 -1.99 5.68 -5.86
C ASP A 209 -1.03 5.49 -7.04
N ARG A 210 0.15 4.93 -6.76
CA ARG A 210 1.11 4.53 -7.78
C ARG A 210 0.50 3.57 -8.80
N SER A 211 -0.24 2.56 -8.34
CA SER A 211 -0.84 1.56 -9.21
C SER A 211 -1.95 2.14 -10.10
N ILE A 212 -2.70 3.13 -9.61
CA ILE A 212 -3.68 3.86 -10.40
C ILE A 212 -2.96 4.66 -11.50
N LEU A 213 -1.91 5.40 -11.15
CA LEU A 213 -1.12 6.17 -12.13
C LEU A 213 -0.42 5.28 -13.16
N GLU A 214 0.02 4.08 -12.76
CA GLU A 214 0.63 3.09 -13.65
C GLU A 214 -0.40 2.35 -14.52
N GLY A 215 -1.65 2.23 -14.09
CA GLY A 215 -2.67 1.38 -14.74
C GLY A 215 -3.81 2.13 -15.42
N ASP A 216 -4.12 3.34 -14.96
CA ASP A 216 -5.24 4.15 -15.46
C ASP A 216 -4.99 5.66 -15.24
N PRO A 217 -3.91 6.24 -15.84
CA PRO A 217 -3.56 7.65 -15.62
C PRO A 217 -4.61 8.62 -16.17
N HIS A 218 -5.39 8.22 -17.18
CA HIS A 218 -6.42 9.06 -17.78
C HIS A 218 -7.59 9.31 -16.85
N SER A 219 -7.94 8.37 -15.95
CA SER A 219 -9.00 8.57 -14.95
C SER A 219 -8.69 9.73 -14.01
N LEU A 220 -7.41 9.91 -13.65
CA LEU A 220 -6.95 11.05 -12.87
C LEU A 220 -7.07 12.35 -13.66
N ILE A 221 -6.61 12.37 -14.93
CA ILE A 221 -6.65 13.57 -15.80
C ILE A 221 -8.09 14.03 -15.95
N GLU A 222 -9.00 13.13 -16.32
CA GLU A 222 -10.43 13.42 -16.46
C GLU A 222 -11.02 14.02 -15.18
N ALA A 223 -10.76 13.41 -14.03
CA ALA A 223 -11.25 13.89 -12.74
C ALA A 223 -10.73 15.27 -12.36
N MET A 224 -9.45 15.56 -12.66
CA MET A 224 -8.86 16.86 -12.37
C MET A 224 -9.45 17.97 -13.25
N ILE A 225 -9.77 17.69 -14.51
CA ILE A 225 -10.46 18.63 -15.40
C ILE A 225 -11.88 18.91 -14.88
N ILE A 226 -12.62 17.87 -14.47
CA ILE A 226 -13.96 18.00 -13.87
C ILE A 226 -13.90 18.86 -12.60
N CYS A 227 -12.91 18.65 -11.74
CA CYS A 227 -12.69 19.47 -10.54
C CYS A 227 -12.38 20.93 -10.93
N GLY A 228 -11.52 21.13 -11.92
CA GLY A 228 -11.17 22.45 -12.45
C GLY A 228 -12.40 23.23 -12.90
N TYR A 229 -13.26 22.59 -13.69
CA TYR A 229 -14.55 23.16 -14.12
C TYR A 229 -15.43 23.52 -12.93
N ALA A 230 -15.60 22.60 -11.98
CA ALA A 230 -16.47 22.78 -10.83
C ALA A 230 -16.05 23.95 -9.91
N VAL A 231 -14.75 24.18 -9.74
CA VAL A 231 -14.24 25.24 -8.83
C VAL A 231 -13.79 26.50 -9.56
N GLY A 232 -13.79 26.49 -10.90
CA GLY A 232 -13.33 27.62 -11.74
C GLY A 232 -11.80 27.76 -11.75
N ALA A 233 -11.07 26.65 -11.75
CA ALA A 233 -9.62 26.61 -11.91
C ALA A 233 -9.26 26.26 -13.35
N THR A 234 -8.17 26.87 -13.87
CA THR A 234 -7.67 26.63 -15.24
C THR A 234 -6.28 25.99 -15.26
N GLN A 235 -5.71 25.71 -14.09
CA GLN A 235 -4.39 25.09 -13.95
C GLN A 235 -4.42 23.99 -12.89
N GLY A 236 -3.91 22.81 -13.24
CA GLY A 236 -3.69 21.69 -12.33
C GLY A 236 -2.22 21.32 -12.21
N TYR A 237 -1.87 20.68 -11.09
CA TYR A 237 -0.59 20.05 -10.86
C TYR A 237 -0.77 18.66 -10.25
N VAL A 238 -0.05 17.66 -10.79
CA VAL A 238 0.10 16.37 -10.13
C VAL A 238 1.45 16.35 -9.44
N TYR A 239 1.45 16.29 -8.11
CA TYR A 239 2.66 16.17 -7.32
C TYR A 239 2.93 14.70 -7.06
N VAL A 240 3.93 14.16 -7.72
CA VAL A 240 4.27 12.72 -7.72
C VAL A 240 5.71 12.52 -7.29
N ARG A 241 5.97 11.42 -6.57
CA ARG A 241 7.32 11.05 -6.11
C ARG A 241 8.25 10.75 -7.30
N ALA A 242 9.48 11.25 -7.27
CA ALA A 242 10.50 10.94 -8.27
C ALA A 242 10.89 9.45 -8.28
N GLU A 243 10.64 8.74 -7.17
CA GLU A 243 10.86 7.30 -7.03
C GLU A 243 9.82 6.44 -7.77
N TYR A 244 8.81 7.06 -8.42
CA TYR A 244 7.80 6.37 -9.23
C TYR A 244 7.99 6.61 -10.73
N PRO A 245 9.12 6.22 -11.33
CA PRO A 245 9.45 6.57 -12.72
C PRO A 245 8.40 6.05 -13.72
N ILE A 246 7.89 4.83 -13.54
CA ILE A 246 6.85 4.26 -14.43
C ILE A 246 5.57 5.10 -14.37
N ALA A 247 5.11 5.48 -13.19
CA ALA A 247 3.94 6.33 -13.02
C ALA A 247 4.13 7.71 -13.66
N VAL A 248 5.31 8.31 -13.49
CA VAL A 248 5.67 9.61 -14.09
C VAL A 248 5.65 9.55 -15.61
N ASP A 249 6.25 8.51 -16.19
CA ASP A 249 6.35 8.36 -17.65
C ASP A 249 4.97 8.11 -18.28
N ARG A 250 4.16 7.23 -17.69
CA ARG A 250 2.77 6.98 -18.14
C ARG A 250 1.89 8.21 -18.00
N LEU A 251 1.97 8.91 -16.87
CA LEU A 251 1.22 10.14 -16.69
C LEU A 251 1.62 11.23 -17.70
N ARG A 252 2.92 11.35 -18.00
CA ARG A 252 3.42 12.29 -19.02
C ARG A 252 2.88 11.93 -20.41
N ASN A 253 2.91 10.64 -20.76
CA ASN A 253 2.33 10.15 -22.01
C ASN A 253 0.82 10.45 -22.07
N ALA A 254 0.07 10.12 -21.03
CA ALA A 254 -1.37 10.36 -20.97
C ALA A 254 -1.75 11.85 -21.06
N ILE A 255 -1.00 12.76 -20.43
CA ILE A 255 -1.19 14.21 -20.56
C ILE A 255 -0.97 14.66 -22.00
N ASN A 256 0.05 14.15 -22.69
CA ASN A 256 0.32 14.50 -24.09
C ASN A 256 -0.80 13.99 -25.01
N GLN A 257 -1.23 12.73 -24.84
CA GLN A 257 -2.36 12.17 -25.60
C GLN A 257 -3.65 12.95 -25.35
N ALA A 258 -3.95 13.31 -24.11
CA ALA A 258 -5.14 14.13 -23.81
C ALA A 258 -5.10 15.51 -24.49
N ARG A 259 -3.91 16.13 -24.61
CA ARG A 259 -3.73 17.39 -25.38
C ARG A 259 -3.94 17.18 -26.87
N GLU A 260 -3.38 16.12 -27.45
CA GLU A 260 -3.51 15.79 -28.89
C GLU A 260 -4.97 15.53 -29.27
N TYR A 261 -5.75 14.92 -28.36
CA TYR A 261 -7.18 14.64 -28.58
C TYR A 261 -8.09 15.85 -28.26
N GLY A 262 -7.53 17.00 -27.82
CA GLY A 262 -8.32 18.18 -27.44
C GLY A 262 -9.13 18.01 -26.16
N LEU A 263 -8.75 17.05 -25.33
CA LEU A 263 -9.37 16.74 -24.03
C LEU A 263 -8.70 17.49 -22.87
N LEU A 264 -7.57 18.12 -23.15
CA LEU A 264 -6.82 18.97 -22.22
C LEU A 264 -6.30 20.19 -23.00
N GLY A 265 -6.16 21.34 -22.34
CA GLY A 265 -5.69 22.59 -22.93
C GLY A 265 -6.79 23.60 -23.14
N LYS A 266 -6.96 24.07 -24.37
CA LYS A 266 -7.90 25.14 -24.72
C LYS A 266 -9.23 24.61 -25.27
N ASN A 267 -10.33 25.28 -24.89
CA ASN A 267 -11.64 25.05 -25.45
C ASN A 267 -12.06 23.56 -25.48
N ILE A 268 -11.86 22.87 -24.35
CA ILE A 268 -12.12 21.43 -24.21
C ILE A 268 -13.57 21.10 -24.64
N PHE A 269 -13.75 20.12 -25.52
CA PHE A 269 -15.06 19.74 -26.12
C PHE A 269 -15.82 20.92 -26.78
N GLY A 270 -15.16 22.01 -27.13
CA GLY A 270 -15.83 23.20 -27.67
C GLY A 270 -16.65 24.00 -26.65
N SER A 271 -16.51 23.72 -25.37
CA SER A 271 -17.28 24.31 -24.26
C SER A 271 -16.86 25.71 -23.87
N GLY A 272 -15.72 26.20 -24.36
CA GLY A 272 -15.09 27.44 -23.93
C GLY A 272 -14.30 27.30 -22.62
N PHE A 273 -14.25 26.12 -22.01
CA PHE A 273 -13.46 25.85 -20.82
C PHE A 273 -12.01 25.48 -21.18
N ASP A 274 -11.06 26.11 -20.47
CA ASP A 274 -9.64 25.87 -20.59
C ASP A 274 -9.11 25.21 -19.31
N PHE A 275 -8.28 24.18 -19.45
CA PHE A 275 -7.59 23.60 -18.31
C PHE A 275 -6.24 23.02 -18.74
N GLU A 276 -5.17 23.37 -18.03
CA GLU A 276 -3.84 22.84 -18.24
C GLU A 276 -3.38 22.01 -17.05
N LEU A 277 -2.56 21.00 -17.31
CA LEU A 277 -2.05 20.07 -16.31
C LEU A 277 -0.55 19.86 -16.47
N ASP A 278 0.19 20.02 -15.37
CA ASP A 278 1.62 19.77 -15.30
C ASP A 278 1.98 18.80 -14.18
N ILE A 279 3.12 18.11 -14.33
CA ILE A 279 3.70 17.24 -13.30
C ILE A 279 4.72 18.03 -12.48
N ARG A 280 4.68 17.85 -11.16
CA ARG A 280 5.69 18.28 -10.21
C ARG A 280 6.28 17.08 -9.49
N LEU A 281 7.61 16.94 -9.54
CA LEU A 281 8.32 15.83 -8.94
C LEU A 281 8.70 16.17 -7.50
N GLY A 282 8.23 15.36 -6.57
CA GLY A 282 8.65 15.38 -5.18
C GLY A 282 9.96 14.63 -4.97
N ALA A 283 10.81 15.10 -4.05
CA ALA A 283 12.10 14.48 -3.72
C ALA A 283 11.97 13.35 -2.67
N GLY A 284 10.80 12.75 -2.52
CA GLY A 284 10.58 11.56 -1.68
C GLY A 284 10.30 11.83 -0.20
N ALA A 285 10.17 13.06 0.25
CA ALA A 285 9.90 13.36 1.65
C ALA A 285 8.42 13.12 1.99
N PHE A 286 8.13 12.19 2.89
CA PHE A 286 6.77 11.85 3.37
C PHE A 286 5.99 13.05 3.89
N VAL A 287 6.67 14.03 4.53
CA VAL A 287 6.03 15.27 4.99
C VAL A 287 5.39 16.08 3.86
N CYS A 288 5.84 15.91 2.62
CA CYS A 288 5.25 16.58 1.45
C CYS A 288 3.87 16.02 1.06
N GLY A 289 3.43 14.89 1.65
CA GLY A 289 2.05 14.44 1.61
C GLY A 289 1.08 15.31 2.44
N GLU A 290 1.57 16.16 3.34
CA GLU A 290 0.75 17.17 4.03
C GLU A 290 0.41 18.31 3.05
N GLU A 291 -0.88 18.67 2.95
CA GLU A 291 -1.39 19.56 1.88
C GLU A 291 -0.62 20.89 1.75
N THR A 292 -0.23 21.51 2.86
CA THR A 292 0.48 22.81 2.82
C THR A 292 1.98 22.65 2.58
N ALA A 293 2.59 21.55 3.04
CA ALA A 293 3.99 21.21 2.75
C ALA A 293 4.18 20.91 1.26
N LEU A 294 3.24 20.16 0.67
CA LEU A 294 3.19 19.88 -0.76
C LEU A 294 3.15 21.17 -1.58
N MET A 295 2.25 22.09 -1.25
CA MET A 295 2.16 23.38 -1.93
C MET A 295 3.44 24.19 -1.80
N THR A 296 4.05 24.21 -0.62
CA THR A 296 5.34 24.90 -0.37
C THR A 296 6.46 24.31 -1.24
N SER A 297 6.46 22.98 -1.43
CA SER A 297 7.40 22.29 -2.32
C SER A 297 7.15 22.63 -3.79
N ILE A 298 5.91 22.68 -4.27
CA ILE A 298 5.59 23.12 -5.65
C ILE A 298 6.07 24.55 -5.91
N GLU A 299 6.00 25.42 -4.90
CA GLU A 299 6.47 26.81 -4.97
C GLU A 299 8.01 26.94 -5.02
N GLY A 300 8.75 25.81 -4.93
CA GLY A 300 10.21 25.77 -4.97
C GLY A 300 10.87 26.05 -3.63
N ASN A 301 10.11 26.05 -2.54
CA ASN A 301 10.62 26.20 -1.19
C ASN A 301 10.75 24.83 -0.50
N ARG A 302 11.38 24.81 0.69
CA ARG A 302 11.45 23.62 1.51
C ARG A 302 10.03 23.13 1.86
N GLY A 303 9.75 21.84 1.65
CA GLY A 303 8.46 21.22 1.94
C GLY A 303 8.13 21.23 3.44
N GLU A 304 7.66 22.36 3.94
CA GLU A 304 7.30 22.56 5.34
C GLU A 304 5.84 23.00 5.45
N PRO A 305 5.09 22.45 6.44
CA PRO A 305 3.70 22.84 6.67
C PRO A 305 3.55 24.31 7.04
N ARG A 306 2.41 24.89 6.63
CA ARG A 306 1.98 26.25 7.00
C ARG A 306 0.94 26.18 8.12
N PRO A 307 0.90 27.18 9.03
CA PRO A 307 -0.20 27.31 9.97
C PRO A 307 -1.55 27.50 9.25
N ARG A 308 -2.59 26.90 9.78
CA ARG A 308 -3.98 27.10 9.34
C ARG A 308 -4.81 27.69 10.49
N PRO A 309 -5.72 28.65 10.29
CA PRO A 309 -6.07 29.37 9.07
C PRO A 309 -4.98 30.34 8.56
N PRO A 310 -4.95 30.76 7.25
CA PRO A 310 -5.98 30.44 6.24
C PRO A 310 -5.86 29.03 5.70
N TYR A 311 -7.00 28.42 5.31
CA TYR A 311 -7.03 27.12 4.66
C TYR A 311 -6.74 27.22 3.17
N PRO A 312 -6.24 26.16 2.50
CA PRO A 312 -5.91 26.16 1.08
C PRO A 312 -7.06 26.57 0.15
N ALA A 313 -8.29 26.26 0.51
CA ALA A 313 -9.47 26.68 -0.25
C ALA A 313 -9.60 28.21 -0.38
N VAL A 314 -8.98 28.97 0.52
CA VAL A 314 -8.94 30.44 0.49
C VAL A 314 -7.56 30.96 0.05
N LYS A 315 -6.48 30.35 0.57
CA LYS A 315 -5.10 30.80 0.34
C LYS A 315 -4.15 29.59 0.33
N GLY A 316 -4.10 28.89 -0.80
CA GLY A 316 -3.28 27.71 -1.03
C GLY A 316 -2.03 28.01 -1.87
N LEU A 317 -1.89 27.29 -2.99
CA LEU A 317 -0.75 27.37 -3.90
C LEU A 317 -0.60 28.80 -4.47
N TYR A 318 0.61 29.34 -4.42
CA TYR A 318 0.90 30.72 -4.82
C TYR A 318 -0.04 31.76 -4.20
N ASN A 319 -0.49 31.51 -2.97
CA ASN A 319 -1.46 32.33 -2.24
C ASN A 319 -2.84 32.45 -2.92
N SER A 320 -3.21 31.55 -3.78
CA SER A 320 -4.48 31.49 -4.51
C SER A 320 -5.38 30.35 -3.99
N PRO A 321 -6.71 30.45 -4.16
CA PRO A 321 -7.61 29.37 -3.77
C PRO A 321 -7.24 28.06 -4.47
N THR A 322 -7.13 26.99 -3.70
CA THR A 322 -6.63 25.69 -4.19
C THR A 322 -7.48 24.56 -3.64
N VAL A 323 -7.88 23.64 -4.53
CA VAL A 323 -8.38 22.32 -4.14
C VAL A 323 -7.23 21.32 -4.27
N GLU A 324 -7.00 20.56 -3.22
CA GLU A 324 -6.10 19.41 -3.25
C GLU A 324 -6.88 18.15 -2.92
N ASN A 325 -6.71 17.10 -3.73
CA ASN A 325 -7.22 15.77 -3.46
C ASN A 325 -6.16 14.71 -3.80
N ASN A 326 -6.25 13.58 -3.13
CA ASN A 326 -5.44 12.40 -3.40
C ASN A 326 -5.84 11.70 -4.71
N VAL A 327 -4.95 10.88 -5.30
CA VAL A 327 -5.16 10.14 -6.57
C VAL A 327 -6.42 9.26 -6.51
N GLU A 328 -6.52 8.39 -5.49
CA GLU A 328 -7.68 7.48 -5.35
C GLU A 328 -8.99 8.27 -5.18
N THR A 329 -8.96 9.43 -4.52
CA THR A 329 -10.12 10.31 -4.40
C THR A 329 -10.58 10.79 -5.77
N PHE A 330 -9.67 11.29 -6.60
CA PHE A 330 -9.98 11.75 -7.95
C PHE A 330 -10.50 10.62 -8.82
N ALA A 331 -9.88 9.44 -8.80
CA ALA A 331 -10.25 8.31 -9.65
C ALA A 331 -11.69 7.79 -9.44
N ASN A 332 -12.34 8.14 -8.32
CA ASN A 332 -13.76 7.88 -8.08
C ASN A 332 -14.69 8.83 -8.85
N ILE A 333 -14.25 10.06 -9.13
CA ILE A 333 -15.12 11.12 -9.64
C ILE A 333 -15.78 10.79 -10.98
N PRO A 334 -15.07 10.29 -12.02
CA PRO A 334 -15.69 9.96 -13.29
C PRO A 334 -16.83 8.94 -13.12
N GLN A 335 -16.61 7.92 -12.30
CA GLN A 335 -17.61 6.87 -12.10
C GLN A 335 -18.84 7.37 -11.31
N ILE A 336 -18.66 8.30 -10.38
CA ILE A 336 -19.77 8.93 -9.67
C ILE A 336 -20.63 9.78 -10.64
N ILE A 337 -20.01 10.52 -11.54
CA ILE A 337 -20.71 11.34 -12.55
C ILE A 337 -21.49 10.47 -13.54
N LEU A 338 -20.89 9.37 -13.99
CA LEU A 338 -21.52 8.47 -14.97
C LEU A 338 -22.67 7.66 -14.37
N ASN A 339 -22.42 7.01 -13.24
CA ASN A 339 -23.36 6.06 -12.65
C ASN A 339 -24.36 6.72 -11.68
N GLY A 340 -24.06 7.93 -11.21
CA GLY A 340 -24.92 8.70 -10.31
C GLY A 340 -24.70 8.44 -8.83
N VAL A 341 -25.31 9.31 -8.03
CA VAL A 341 -25.16 9.33 -6.55
C VAL A 341 -25.69 8.05 -5.92
N GLU A 342 -26.86 7.59 -6.31
CA GLU A 342 -27.52 6.40 -5.73
C GLU A 342 -26.66 5.15 -5.90
N TRP A 343 -26.04 4.99 -7.08
CA TRP A 343 -25.14 3.88 -7.34
C TRP A 343 -23.93 3.89 -6.37
N PHE A 344 -23.29 5.05 -6.18
CA PHE A 344 -22.13 5.14 -5.31
C PHE A 344 -22.49 4.98 -3.83
N THR A 345 -23.64 5.57 -3.40
CA THR A 345 -24.11 5.49 -2.01
C THR A 345 -24.70 4.14 -1.63
N SER A 346 -25.00 3.27 -2.62
CA SER A 346 -25.41 1.89 -2.37
C SER A 346 -24.29 1.02 -1.80
N MET A 347 -23.04 1.49 -1.85
CA MET A 347 -21.85 0.83 -1.33
C MET A 347 -21.31 1.56 -0.10
N GLY A 348 -20.76 0.79 0.85
CA GLY A 348 -20.16 1.35 2.06
C GLY A 348 -21.15 1.46 3.22
N THR A 349 -20.72 2.16 4.27
CA THR A 349 -21.50 2.39 5.49
C THR A 349 -22.33 3.68 5.39
N GLU A 350 -23.13 3.97 6.41
CA GLU A 350 -23.94 5.19 6.44
C GLU A 350 -23.11 6.47 6.24
N ARG A 351 -21.92 6.53 6.87
CA ARG A 351 -21.05 7.73 6.91
C ARG A 351 -19.80 7.63 6.04
N SER A 352 -19.49 6.44 5.52
CA SER A 352 -18.32 6.19 4.66
C SER A 352 -18.76 5.47 3.40
N LYS A 353 -19.09 6.23 2.35
CA LYS A 353 -19.63 5.71 1.09
C LYS A 353 -18.55 5.22 0.12
N GLY A 354 -18.96 4.32 -0.78
CA GLY A 354 -18.13 3.79 -1.85
C GLY A 354 -17.13 2.71 -1.39
N THR A 355 -16.04 2.59 -2.12
CA THR A 355 -14.98 1.62 -1.92
C THR A 355 -13.71 2.26 -1.37
N LYS A 356 -12.77 1.42 -0.92
CA LYS A 356 -11.41 1.79 -0.56
C LYS A 356 -10.43 0.76 -1.08
N VAL A 357 -9.32 1.23 -1.64
CA VAL A 357 -8.20 0.38 -2.02
C VAL A 357 -7.28 0.16 -0.82
N PHE A 358 -6.94 -1.11 -0.57
CA PHE A 358 -5.97 -1.51 0.46
C PHE A 358 -4.77 -2.21 -0.19
N ALA A 359 -3.58 -1.87 0.30
CA ALA A 359 -2.36 -2.61 0.04
C ALA A 359 -2.17 -3.61 1.18
N LEU A 360 -2.41 -4.89 0.88
CA LEU A 360 -2.23 -5.99 1.83
C LEU A 360 -0.77 -6.40 1.88
N GLY A 361 -0.19 -6.43 3.07
CA GLY A 361 1.20 -6.82 3.28
C GLY A 361 1.45 -7.43 4.65
N GLY A 362 2.70 -7.77 4.91
CA GLY A 362 3.12 -8.41 6.17
C GLY A 362 2.91 -9.93 6.16
N LYS A 363 2.32 -10.46 7.22
CA LYS A 363 2.10 -11.90 7.43
C LYS A 363 0.73 -12.34 6.92
N ILE A 364 0.55 -12.27 5.61
CA ILE A 364 -0.67 -12.65 4.90
C ILE A 364 -0.32 -13.50 3.67
N GLU A 365 -1.16 -14.46 3.30
CA GLU A 365 -0.87 -15.39 2.19
C GLU A 365 -0.87 -14.66 0.84
N HIS A 366 -1.89 -13.83 0.58
CA HIS A 366 -2.02 -13.07 -0.67
C HIS A 366 -1.69 -11.61 -0.45
N THR A 367 -0.43 -11.24 -0.74
CA THR A 367 -0.02 -9.82 -0.74
C THR A 367 -0.39 -9.16 -2.06
N GLY A 368 -0.94 -7.93 -1.99
CA GLY A 368 -1.32 -7.19 -3.19
C GLY A 368 -2.27 -6.03 -2.92
N LEU A 369 -2.98 -5.60 -3.98
CA LEU A 369 -4.01 -4.56 -3.89
C LEU A 369 -5.40 -5.17 -3.95
N VAL A 370 -6.26 -4.74 -3.04
CA VAL A 370 -7.67 -5.11 -3.01
C VAL A 370 -8.53 -3.85 -2.92
N GLU A 371 -9.62 -3.80 -3.69
CA GLU A 371 -10.62 -2.74 -3.60
C GLU A 371 -11.94 -3.32 -3.09
N ILE A 372 -12.36 -2.85 -1.94
CA ILE A 372 -13.51 -3.37 -1.20
C ILE A 372 -14.47 -2.26 -0.79
N PRO A 373 -15.76 -2.55 -0.62
CA PRO A 373 -16.70 -1.61 -0.02
C PRO A 373 -16.25 -1.18 1.37
N MET A 374 -16.42 0.09 1.71
CA MET A 374 -16.28 0.54 3.10
C MET A 374 -17.21 -0.25 4.01
N GLY A 375 -16.74 -0.64 5.20
CA GLY A 375 -17.51 -1.45 6.15
C GLY A 375 -17.27 -2.96 6.02
N THR A 376 -16.50 -3.43 5.02
CA THR A 376 -15.99 -4.80 5.02
C THR A 376 -15.18 -5.03 6.29
N THR A 377 -15.40 -6.14 6.98
CA THR A 377 -14.71 -6.43 8.23
C THR A 377 -13.23 -6.78 8.01
N LEU A 378 -12.40 -6.49 9.00
CA LEU A 378 -10.98 -6.85 8.92
C LEU A 378 -10.79 -8.36 8.77
N ARG A 379 -11.69 -9.18 9.34
CA ARG A 379 -11.71 -10.65 9.17
C ARG A 379 -11.88 -11.04 7.71
N GLU A 380 -12.89 -10.50 7.03
CA GLU A 380 -13.14 -10.79 5.61
C GLU A 380 -11.94 -10.39 4.75
N ILE A 381 -11.33 -9.23 5.04
CA ILE A 381 -10.13 -8.77 4.31
C ILE A 381 -8.97 -9.75 4.47
N ILE A 382 -8.71 -10.22 5.70
CA ILE A 382 -7.54 -11.05 5.99
C ILE A 382 -7.76 -12.51 5.56
N TYR A 383 -8.93 -13.10 5.85
CA TYR A 383 -9.13 -14.52 5.64
C TYR A 383 -9.81 -14.84 4.31
N ASP A 384 -10.89 -14.13 3.95
CA ASP A 384 -11.66 -14.46 2.75
C ASP A 384 -10.99 -13.95 1.48
N ILE A 385 -10.33 -12.78 1.54
CA ILE A 385 -9.63 -12.19 0.40
C ILE A 385 -8.12 -12.48 0.48
N GLY A 386 -7.51 -12.21 1.63
CA GLY A 386 -6.07 -12.32 1.84
C GLY A 386 -5.54 -13.73 2.04
N GLY A 387 -6.41 -14.76 2.12
CA GLY A 387 -6.02 -16.16 2.25
C GLY A 387 -5.53 -16.56 3.64
N GLY A 388 -5.63 -15.66 4.64
CA GLY A 388 -5.26 -15.92 6.03
C GLY A 388 -3.77 -15.75 6.33
N ILE A 389 -3.36 -16.34 7.47
CA ILE A 389 -1.98 -16.22 7.97
C ILE A 389 -1.14 -17.42 7.52
N PRO A 390 0.03 -17.19 6.90
CA PRO A 390 0.89 -18.27 6.40
C PRO A 390 1.32 -19.27 7.47
N ASN A 391 1.57 -20.50 7.03
CA ASN A 391 2.11 -21.60 7.86
C ASN A 391 1.25 -21.99 9.07
N GLY A 392 -0.07 -21.75 9.02
CA GLY A 392 -0.98 -22.10 10.09
C GLY A 392 -0.80 -21.33 11.40
N LYS A 393 -0.09 -20.18 11.34
CA LYS A 393 0.09 -19.30 12.50
C LYS A 393 -1.18 -18.52 12.80
N LYS A 394 -1.23 -17.95 14.02
CA LYS A 394 -2.38 -17.15 14.46
C LYS A 394 -2.21 -15.69 14.10
N PHE A 395 -3.32 -15.07 13.72
CA PHE A 395 -3.40 -13.62 13.61
C PHE A 395 -3.18 -12.97 14.99
N LYS A 396 -2.34 -11.95 15.04
CA LYS A 396 -2.05 -11.19 16.27
C LYS A 396 -2.62 -9.79 16.20
N ALA A 397 -2.31 -9.07 15.14
CA ALA A 397 -2.78 -7.71 14.91
C ALA A 397 -2.66 -7.30 13.43
N ALA A 398 -3.32 -6.21 13.06
CA ALA A 398 -3.09 -5.54 11.79
C ALA A 398 -2.86 -4.05 12.01
N GLN A 399 -1.83 -3.48 11.38
CA GLN A 399 -1.60 -2.04 11.36
C GLN A 399 -2.32 -1.41 10.19
N THR A 400 -3.16 -0.42 10.46
CA THR A 400 -3.80 0.42 9.43
C THR A 400 -3.19 1.81 9.43
N GLY A 401 -3.14 2.47 8.26
CA GLY A 401 -2.68 3.86 8.14
C GLY A 401 -1.19 4.08 8.37
N GLY A 402 -0.37 3.02 8.24
CA GLY A 402 1.09 3.11 8.36
C GLY A 402 1.55 3.80 9.66
N PRO A 403 2.56 4.69 9.57
CA PRO A 403 3.12 5.39 10.73
C PRO A 403 2.17 6.40 11.37
N SER A 404 1.07 6.75 10.71
CA SER A 404 0.05 7.67 11.24
C SER A 404 -1.12 6.96 11.91
N GLY A 405 -1.26 5.65 11.69
CA GLY A 405 -2.37 4.84 12.14
C GLY A 405 -2.15 4.13 13.46
N GLY A 406 -2.84 3.02 13.65
CA GLY A 406 -2.74 2.20 14.85
C GLY A 406 -2.92 0.72 14.57
N CYS A 407 -2.60 -0.13 15.54
CA CYS A 407 -2.78 -1.57 15.43
C CYS A 407 -4.16 -2.01 15.96
N ILE A 408 -4.80 -2.91 15.24
CA ILE A 408 -6.06 -3.56 15.57
C ILE A 408 -5.72 -4.96 16.06
N PRO A 409 -5.93 -5.30 17.34
CA PRO A 409 -5.61 -6.61 17.89
C PRO A 409 -6.62 -7.69 17.47
N ALA A 410 -6.29 -8.96 17.73
CA ALA A 410 -7.10 -10.10 17.34
C ALA A 410 -8.53 -10.05 17.90
N GLU A 411 -8.72 -9.48 19.08
CA GLU A 411 -10.02 -9.35 19.73
C GLU A 411 -10.98 -8.41 18.98
N LEU A 412 -10.42 -7.53 18.13
CA LEU A 412 -11.16 -6.54 17.34
C LEU A 412 -11.15 -6.87 15.83
N ILE A 413 -10.87 -8.11 15.46
CA ILE A 413 -10.78 -8.53 14.04
C ILE A 413 -12.10 -8.37 13.27
N ASP A 414 -13.24 -8.33 13.95
CA ASP A 414 -14.55 -8.15 13.34
C ASP A 414 -14.95 -6.67 13.21
N THR A 415 -13.99 -5.74 13.42
CA THR A 415 -14.23 -4.31 13.19
C THR A 415 -14.49 -4.05 11.71
N GLU A 416 -15.61 -3.38 11.42
CA GLU A 416 -15.89 -2.81 10.10
C GLU A 416 -14.86 -1.74 9.76
N VAL A 417 -14.20 -1.90 8.60
CA VAL A 417 -13.12 -1.00 8.19
C VAL A 417 -13.70 0.21 7.47
N ASP A 418 -13.98 1.26 8.25
CA ASP A 418 -14.36 2.58 7.77
C ASP A 418 -13.73 3.70 8.61
N TYR A 419 -13.93 4.97 8.23
CA TYR A 419 -13.29 6.09 8.91
C TYR A 419 -13.71 6.24 10.36
N ASP A 420 -15.00 6.07 10.66
CA ASP A 420 -15.56 6.37 11.98
C ASP A 420 -15.31 5.20 12.95
N ASN A 421 -15.49 3.96 12.50
CA ASN A 421 -15.25 2.77 13.31
C ASN A 421 -13.76 2.63 13.69
N LEU A 422 -12.84 2.89 12.74
CA LEU A 422 -11.41 2.86 13.06
C LEU A 422 -11.01 3.94 14.06
N VAL A 423 -11.56 5.17 13.94
CA VAL A 423 -11.31 6.24 14.91
C VAL A 423 -11.86 5.88 16.29
N ALA A 424 -13.02 5.23 16.38
CA ALA A 424 -13.64 4.82 17.65
C ALA A 424 -12.75 3.85 18.46
N ILE A 425 -11.98 2.98 17.78
CA ILE A 425 -11.04 2.07 18.45
C ILE A 425 -9.65 2.69 18.70
N GLY A 426 -9.42 3.94 18.22
CA GLY A 426 -8.14 4.65 18.36
C GLY A 426 -7.16 4.42 17.20
N CYS A 427 -7.66 3.88 16.08
CA CYS A 427 -6.91 3.69 14.84
C CYS A 427 -7.25 4.76 13.81
N MET A 428 -6.67 4.69 12.63
CA MET A 428 -6.91 5.60 11.52
C MET A 428 -6.88 4.81 10.21
N MET A 429 -7.74 5.17 9.25
CA MET A 429 -7.76 4.54 7.92
C MET A 429 -6.42 4.69 7.20
N GLY A 430 -5.84 5.88 7.26
CA GLY A 430 -4.67 6.22 6.47
C GLY A 430 -4.94 6.16 4.96
N SER A 431 -3.87 6.04 4.18
CA SER A 431 -3.96 5.92 2.73
C SER A 431 -4.47 4.54 2.25
N GLY A 432 -4.46 3.52 3.11
CA GLY A 432 -4.93 2.16 2.82
C GLY A 432 -3.83 1.09 2.95
N GLY A 433 -2.66 1.43 3.52
CA GLY A 433 -1.69 0.41 3.92
C GLY A 433 -2.27 -0.48 5.03
N LEU A 434 -2.25 -1.79 4.84
CA LEU A 434 -2.69 -2.79 5.82
C LEU A 434 -1.60 -3.84 6.01
N ILE A 435 -0.91 -3.77 7.15
CA ILE A 435 0.19 -4.68 7.48
C ILE A 435 -0.28 -5.69 8.53
N VAL A 436 -0.41 -6.94 8.10
CA VAL A 436 -0.87 -8.06 8.94
C VAL A 436 0.32 -8.64 9.72
N MET A 437 0.08 -8.99 10.97
CA MET A 437 1.07 -9.49 11.93
C MET A 437 0.62 -10.80 12.55
N ASP A 438 1.54 -11.75 12.64
CA ASP A 438 1.35 -13.05 13.28
C ASP A 438 1.84 -13.06 14.74
N GLU A 439 1.65 -14.20 15.42
CA GLU A 439 2.04 -14.42 16.81
C GLU A 439 3.54 -14.24 17.09
N ASP A 440 4.39 -14.33 16.07
CA ASP A 440 5.85 -14.12 16.18
C ASP A 440 6.28 -12.65 15.96
N THR A 441 5.34 -11.73 15.86
CA THR A 441 5.63 -10.30 15.71
C THR A 441 5.72 -9.62 17.08
N CYS A 442 6.80 -8.90 17.34
CA CYS A 442 6.95 -8.09 18.55
C CYS A 442 6.28 -6.72 18.38
N MET A 443 5.31 -6.40 19.22
CA MET A 443 4.57 -5.15 19.09
C MET A 443 5.37 -3.93 19.53
N VAL A 444 6.34 -4.10 20.43
CA VAL A 444 7.27 -3.02 20.84
C VAL A 444 8.22 -2.66 19.69
N ASP A 445 8.74 -3.67 18.97
CA ASP A 445 9.62 -3.49 17.82
C ASP A 445 8.86 -2.88 16.63
N MET A 446 7.59 -3.26 16.43
CA MET A 446 6.73 -2.65 15.42
C MET A 446 6.46 -1.17 15.70
N ALA A 447 6.17 -0.81 16.95
CA ALA A 447 6.00 0.60 17.34
C ALA A 447 7.30 1.39 17.10
N LYS A 448 8.45 0.79 17.42
CA LYS A 448 9.77 1.37 17.15
C LYS A 448 9.99 1.59 15.64
N PHE A 449 9.72 0.60 14.80
CA PHE A 449 9.87 0.67 13.34
C PHE A 449 9.08 1.87 12.73
N PHE A 450 7.80 2.02 13.09
CA PHE A 450 7.02 3.16 12.59
C PHE A 450 7.51 4.50 13.13
N LEU A 451 8.02 4.52 14.34
CA LEU A 451 8.54 5.76 14.93
C LEU A 451 9.91 6.14 14.33
N GLU A 452 10.78 5.18 14.02
CA GLU A 452 12.03 5.40 13.28
C GLU A 452 11.74 6.11 11.94
N PHE A 453 10.82 5.56 11.17
CA PHE A 453 10.36 6.18 9.93
C PHE A 453 9.89 7.63 10.15
N THR A 454 9.07 7.89 11.18
CA THR A 454 8.55 9.24 11.44
C THR A 454 9.66 10.21 11.88
N VAL A 455 10.66 9.74 12.61
CA VAL A 455 11.83 10.55 13.01
C VAL A 455 12.62 10.99 11.78
N ASP A 456 12.86 10.06 10.84
CA ASP A 456 13.61 10.32 9.61
C ASP A 456 12.85 11.28 8.67
N GLU A 457 11.51 11.17 8.62
CA GLU A 457 10.63 11.94 7.75
C GLU A 457 10.16 13.29 8.35
N SER A 458 10.57 13.60 9.57
CA SER A 458 10.21 14.89 10.20
C SER A 458 10.89 16.06 9.47
N CYS A 459 10.10 17.06 9.06
CA CYS A 459 10.65 18.29 8.46
C CYS A 459 11.50 19.12 9.44
N GLY A 460 11.43 18.83 10.76
CA GLY A 460 12.20 19.52 11.79
C GLY A 460 11.67 20.90 12.18
N LYS A 461 10.53 21.36 11.65
CA LYS A 461 10.01 22.72 11.90
C LYS A 461 9.57 22.95 13.35
N CYS A 462 8.72 22.08 13.89
CA CYS A 462 8.21 22.24 15.25
C CYS A 462 8.93 21.36 16.28
N THR A 463 9.21 21.91 17.45
CA THR A 463 9.97 21.24 18.53
C THR A 463 9.30 19.96 19.02
N PRO A 464 7.96 19.90 19.24
CA PRO A 464 7.32 18.67 19.71
C PRO A 464 7.56 17.48 18.78
N CYS A 465 7.50 17.66 17.46
CA CYS A 465 7.82 16.63 16.49
C CYS A 465 9.34 16.37 16.46
N ARG A 466 10.17 17.35 16.11
CA ARG A 466 11.61 17.19 15.90
C ARG A 466 12.34 16.56 17.09
N VAL A 467 12.09 17.05 18.29
CA VAL A 467 12.75 16.59 19.51
C VAL A 467 11.98 15.45 20.17
N GLY A 468 10.64 15.58 20.24
CA GLY A 468 9.81 14.63 20.95
C GLY A 468 9.82 13.25 20.33
N THR A 469 9.67 13.12 19.00
CA THR A 469 9.69 11.81 18.34
C THR A 469 11.04 11.11 18.52
N LYS A 470 12.15 11.86 18.49
CA LYS A 470 13.48 11.31 18.76
C LYS A 470 13.60 10.81 20.20
N ARG A 471 13.06 11.54 21.18
CA ARG A 471 13.06 11.09 22.60
C ARG A 471 12.17 9.85 22.79
N LEU A 472 11.03 9.76 22.09
CA LEU A 472 10.23 8.53 22.08
C LEU A 472 11.02 7.34 21.53
N LEU A 473 11.74 7.53 20.42
CA LEU A 473 12.56 6.48 19.82
C LEU A 473 13.65 6.01 20.78
N GLU A 474 14.35 6.92 21.45
CA GLU A 474 15.37 6.57 22.46
C GLU A 474 14.79 5.76 23.63
N LEU A 475 13.54 6.01 24.04
CA LEU A 475 12.87 5.20 25.06
C LEU A 475 12.54 3.79 24.53
N LEU A 476 12.06 3.67 23.30
CA LEU A 476 11.80 2.37 22.67
C LEU A 476 13.10 1.58 22.45
N ASP A 477 14.19 2.24 22.04
CA ASP A 477 15.52 1.64 21.97
C ASP A 477 15.96 1.08 23.33
N LYS A 478 15.80 1.89 24.38
CA LYS A 478 16.14 1.48 25.76
C LYS A 478 15.34 0.26 26.19
N ILE A 479 14.04 0.18 25.83
CA ILE A 479 13.17 -0.95 26.16
C ILE A 479 13.57 -2.20 25.35
N THR A 480 13.73 -2.08 24.04
CA THR A 480 14.11 -3.22 23.17
C THR A 480 15.53 -3.71 23.42
N ASP A 481 16.41 -2.86 23.97
CA ASP A 481 17.76 -3.21 24.44
C ASP A 481 17.78 -3.88 25.82
N GLY A 482 16.64 -4.03 26.49
CA GLY A 482 16.52 -4.63 27.81
C GLY A 482 16.99 -3.71 28.96
N LYS A 483 17.22 -2.44 28.68
CA LYS A 483 17.66 -1.41 29.66
C LYS A 483 16.48 -0.60 30.22
N GLY A 484 15.28 -0.80 29.66
CA GLY A 484 14.05 -0.10 30.05
C GLY A 484 13.62 -0.41 31.48
N THR A 485 12.84 0.50 32.04
CA THR A 485 12.20 0.42 33.36
C THR A 485 10.70 0.67 33.24
N LEU A 486 9.91 0.36 34.27
CA LEU A 486 8.47 0.67 34.27
C LEU A 486 8.20 2.18 34.11
N GLU A 487 9.02 3.03 34.73
CA GLU A 487 8.94 4.48 34.60
C GLU A 487 9.13 4.93 33.13
N ASP A 488 9.94 4.23 32.33
CA ASP A 488 10.13 4.55 30.92
C ASP A 488 8.84 4.29 30.12
N ILE A 489 8.01 3.32 30.51
CA ILE A 489 6.69 3.06 29.88
C ILE A 489 5.74 4.23 30.17
N ASP A 490 5.69 4.71 31.39
CA ASP A 490 4.83 5.84 31.77
C ASP A 490 5.27 7.13 31.08
N ARG A 491 6.58 7.39 31.00
CA ARG A 491 7.17 8.50 30.25
C ARG A 491 6.85 8.43 28.75
N LEU A 492 6.84 7.22 28.19
CA LEU A 492 6.50 6.99 26.79
C LEU A 492 5.06 7.45 26.50
N GLU A 493 4.11 7.06 27.35
CA GLU A 493 2.70 7.43 27.23
C GLU A 493 2.49 8.95 27.41
N GLU A 494 3.12 9.56 28.42
CA GLU A 494 3.07 11.00 28.67
C GLU A 494 3.60 11.80 27.47
N LEU A 495 4.78 11.43 26.96
CA LEU A 495 5.43 12.11 25.85
C LEU A 495 4.64 11.94 24.54
N CYS A 496 4.04 10.77 24.30
CA CYS A 496 3.14 10.56 23.17
C CYS A 496 1.98 11.56 23.17
N ASN A 497 1.31 11.70 24.30
CA ASN A 497 0.20 12.64 24.46
C ASN A 497 0.64 14.10 24.27
N TYR A 498 1.81 14.46 24.79
CA TYR A 498 2.37 15.80 24.61
C TYR A 498 2.65 16.12 23.12
N ILE A 499 3.30 15.20 22.39
CA ILE A 499 3.63 15.39 20.97
C ILE A 499 2.35 15.51 20.16
N LYS A 500 1.37 14.64 20.40
CA LYS A 500 0.07 14.65 19.72
C LYS A 500 -0.65 15.97 19.86
N ALA A 501 -0.67 16.54 21.06
CA ALA A 501 -1.38 17.78 21.35
C ALA A 501 -0.68 19.05 20.84
N ASN A 502 0.66 19.04 20.69
CA ASN A 502 1.45 20.25 20.47
C ASN A 502 2.16 20.32 19.12
N SER A 503 2.08 19.29 18.28
CA SER A 503 2.69 19.30 16.94
C SER A 503 1.88 20.15 15.97
N LEU A 504 2.59 20.81 15.04
CA LEU A 504 2.01 21.75 14.08
C LEU A 504 1.13 21.09 13.02
N CYS A 505 1.53 19.91 12.50
CA CYS A 505 0.85 19.24 11.40
C CYS A 505 0.52 17.78 11.72
N GLY A 506 -0.23 17.14 10.80
CA GLY A 506 -0.68 15.75 10.94
C GLY A 506 0.44 14.75 11.19
N LEU A 507 1.63 14.93 10.56
CA LEU A 507 2.76 14.02 10.76
C LEU A 507 3.14 13.91 12.25
N GLY A 508 3.41 15.02 12.92
CA GLY A 508 3.75 14.99 14.33
C GLY A 508 2.57 14.68 15.25
N GLN A 509 1.34 15.06 14.88
CA GLN A 509 0.14 14.76 15.65
C GLN A 509 -0.20 13.26 15.64
N THR A 510 0.15 12.55 14.58
CA THR A 510 -0.16 11.12 14.43
C THR A 510 1.02 10.19 14.71
N ALA A 511 2.25 10.70 14.67
CA ALA A 511 3.48 9.92 14.97
C ALA A 511 3.39 9.04 16.24
N PRO A 512 2.75 9.50 17.35
CA PRO A 512 2.61 8.69 18.54
C PRO A 512 1.55 7.58 18.45
N ASN A 513 0.69 7.56 17.42
CA ASN A 513 -0.45 6.63 17.38
C ASN A 513 -0.04 5.14 17.41
N PRO A 514 0.97 4.67 16.64
CA PRO A 514 1.41 3.28 16.74
C PRO A 514 1.91 2.90 18.14
N VAL A 515 2.60 3.81 18.81
CA VAL A 515 3.09 3.60 20.19
C VAL A 515 1.92 3.52 21.15
N LEU A 516 0.97 4.48 21.09
CA LEU A 516 -0.22 4.50 21.96
C LEU A 516 -1.11 3.28 21.74
N ALA A 517 -1.30 2.85 20.48
CA ALA A 517 -2.10 1.66 20.18
C ALA A 517 -1.45 0.39 20.72
N THR A 518 -0.14 0.22 20.53
CA THR A 518 0.57 -0.95 21.09
C THR A 518 0.64 -0.92 22.61
N LEU A 519 0.79 0.23 23.26
CA LEU A 519 0.68 0.37 24.71
C LEU A 519 -0.73 0.02 25.23
N LYS A 520 -1.77 0.40 24.48
CA LYS A 520 -3.17 0.10 24.87
C LYS A 520 -3.47 -1.39 24.82
N PHE A 521 -3.08 -2.07 23.76
CA PHE A 521 -3.51 -3.45 23.50
C PHE A 521 -2.47 -4.51 23.84
N PHE A 522 -1.19 -4.16 23.97
CA PHE A 522 -0.07 -5.08 24.20
C PHE A 522 0.88 -4.60 25.30
N ARG A 523 0.34 -3.95 26.35
CA ARG A 523 1.13 -3.43 27.47
C ARG A 523 1.93 -4.51 28.19
N ASP A 524 1.42 -5.73 28.20
CA ASP A 524 2.09 -6.92 28.74
C ASP A 524 3.42 -7.23 28.03
N GLU A 525 3.52 -7.03 26.72
CA GLU A 525 4.78 -7.16 26.00
C GLU A 525 5.82 -6.12 26.45
N TYR A 526 5.40 -4.87 26.67
CA TYR A 526 6.28 -3.83 27.21
C TYR A 526 6.77 -4.21 28.61
N ILE A 527 5.88 -4.71 29.47
CA ILE A 527 6.22 -5.18 30.80
C ILE A 527 7.22 -6.34 30.74
N ALA A 528 6.98 -7.32 29.85
CA ALA A 528 7.92 -8.44 29.66
C ALA A 528 9.32 -7.97 29.24
N HIS A 529 9.42 -6.95 28.36
CA HIS A 529 10.69 -6.37 27.95
C HIS A 529 11.43 -5.68 29.10
N VAL A 530 10.71 -4.94 29.97
CA VAL A 530 11.35 -4.14 31.03
C VAL A 530 11.52 -4.89 32.35
N VAL A 531 10.61 -5.79 32.71
CA VAL A 531 10.65 -6.56 33.98
C VAL A 531 11.32 -7.91 33.76
N ASP A 532 10.79 -8.73 32.85
CA ASP A 532 11.27 -10.09 32.62
C ASP A 532 12.52 -10.13 31.76
N LYS A 533 12.91 -8.99 31.18
CA LYS A 533 14.04 -8.88 30.21
C LYS A 533 13.93 -9.88 29.09
N LYS A 534 12.72 -10.09 28.61
CA LYS A 534 12.37 -11.08 27.58
C LYS A 534 11.51 -10.44 26.50
N CYS A 535 11.80 -10.73 25.24
CA CYS A 535 10.93 -10.45 24.10
C CYS A 535 10.05 -11.68 23.85
N PRO A 536 8.73 -11.64 24.08
CA PRO A 536 7.83 -12.80 23.88
C PRO A 536 7.89 -13.37 22.46
N ALA A 537 7.96 -12.50 21.45
CA ALA A 537 8.10 -12.87 20.05
C ALA A 537 9.53 -13.28 19.66
N GLY A 538 10.49 -13.08 20.53
CA GLY A 538 11.89 -13.40 20.29
C GLY A 538 12.51 -12.64 19.10
N VAL A 539 12.15 -11.37 18.89
CA VAL A 539 12.65 -10.49 17.82
C VAL A 539 13.77 -9.59 18.32
N CYS A 540 13.62 -8.99 19.50
CA CYS A 540 14.55 -8.00 20.04
C CYS A 540 15.90 -8.66 20.40
N LYS A 541 16.93 -8.44 19.57
CA LYS A 541 18.24 -9.12 19.69
C LYS A 541 18.89 -9.00 21.06
N SER A 542 18.79 -7.86 21.70
CA SER A 542 19.38 -7.62 23.03
C SER A 542 18.71 -8.44 24.14
N LEU A 543 17.47 -8.89 23.94
CA LEU A 543 16.70 -9.72 24.87
C LEU A 543 16.71 -11.20 24.52
N LEU A 544 17.34 -11.60 23.41
CA LEU A 544 17.48 -13.00 23.06
C LEU A 544 18.51 -13.69 23.95
N SER A 545 18.25 -14.93 24.30
CA SER A 545 19.24 -15.86 24.78
C SER A 545 19.14 -17.18 24.01
N PHE A 546 20.24 -17.83 23.82
CA PHE A 546 20.30 -19.17 23.24
C PHE A 546 20.77 -20.13 24.32
N ALA A 547 20.10 -21.26 24.39
CA ALA A 547 20.51 -22.33 25.31
C ALA A 547 20.67 -23.65 24.56
N ILE A 548 21.62 -24.43 24.98
CA ILE A 548 21.79 -25.81 24.50
C ILE A 548 21.13 -26.74 25.51
N ASP A 549 20.17 -27.51 25.03
CA ASP A 549 19.59 -28.62 25.75
C ASP A 549 20.67 -29.71 25.83
N GLN A 550 21.23 -29.89 27.03
CA GLN A 550 22.37 -30.78 27.23
C GLN A 550 21.98 -32.25 27.04
N ASP A 551 20.71 -32.60 27.26
CA ASP A 551 20.24 -33.97 27.09
C ASP A 551 20.04 -34.33 25.60
N LYS A 552 19.74 -33.35 24.76
CA LYS A 552 19.66 -33.52 23.31
C LYS A 552 21.01 -33.33 22.60
N CYS A 553 22.00 -32.77 23.28
CA CYS A 553 23.27 -32.46 22.68
C CYS A 553 24.18 -33.67 22.58
N ILE A 554 24.44 -34.16 21.37
CA ILE A 554 25.33 -35.32 21.14
C ILE A 554 26.83 -35.02 21.22
N GLY A 555 27.23 -33.78 21.56
CA GLY A 555 28.64 -33.41 21.70
C GLY A 555 29.42 -33.26 20.39
N CYS A 556 28.79 -33.08 19.23
CA CYS A 556 29.46 -33.04 17.91
C CYS A 556 30.34 -31.81 17.67
N GLY A 557 30.24 -30.76 18.46
CA GLY A 557 31.05 -29.55 18.40
C GLY A 557 30.83 -28.62 17.18
N LYS A 558 29.88 -28.91 16.30
CA LYS A 558 29.62 -28.09 15.09
C LYS A 558 29.21 -26.66 15.44
N CYS A 559 28.40 -26.48 16.49
CA CYS A 559 27.97 -25.18 16.97
C CYS A 559 29.17 -24.34 17.50
N ALA A 560 30.11 -24.94 18.22
CA ALA A 560 31.31 -24.25 18.69
C ALA A 560 32.21 -23.83 17.52
N LYS A 561 32.41 -24.72 16.53
CA LYS A 561 33.17 -24.43 15.30
C LYS A 561 32.60 -23.27 14.48
N ASN A 562 31.27 -23.12 14.48
CA ASN A 562 30.57 -22.09 13.72
C ASN A 562 30.37 -20.79 14.52
N CYS A 563 30.81 -20.74 15.79
CA CYS A 563 30.63 -19.55 16.61
C CYS A 563 31.69 -18.50 16.28
N PRO A 564 31.30 -17.31 15.74
CA PRO A 564 32.28 -16.30 15.32
C PRO A 564 33.00 -15.61 16.49
N VAL A 565 32.56 -15.83 17.74
CA VAL A 565 33.09 -15.18 18.94
C VAL A 565 33.51 -16.20 20.02
N ASP A 566 33.61 -17.47 19.65
CA ASP A 566 34.01 -18.57 20.55
C ASP A 566 33.22 -18.60 21.88
N ALA A 567 31.93 -18.31 21.81
CA ALA A 567 31.04 -18.28 22.97
C ALA A 567 30.50 -19.66 23.38
N ILE A 568 30.88 -20.76 22.72
CA ILE A 568 30.31 -22.09 22.97
C ILE A 568 31.40 -23.03 23.45
N ASN A 569 31.30 -23.43 24.72
CA ASN A 569 32.31 -24.22 25.39
C ASN A 569 31.80 -25.64 25.63
N LYS A 570 32.72 -26.60 25.63
CA LYS A 570 32.49 -27.99 26.03
C LYS A 570 32.24 -28.05 27.53
N THR A 571 31.24 -28.84 27.94
CA THR A 571 30.96 -29.10 29.38
C THR A 571 31.50 -30.45 29.79
N ASP A 572 31.39 -30.77 31.07
CA ASP A 572 31.71 -32.12 31.60
C ASP A 572 30.50 -33.06 31.57
N TYR A 573 29.32 -32.55 31.23
CA TYR A 573 28.07 -33.34 31.24
C TYR A 573 27.94 -34.21 29.99
N VAL A 574 27.78 -35.51 30.18
CA VAL A 574 27.48 -36.51 29.14
C VAL A 574 26.06 -37.01 29.37
N ALA A 575 25.16 -36.70 28.43
CA ALA A 575 23.77 -37.12 28.53
C ALA A 575 23.61 -38.66 28.44
N PRO A 576 22.60 -39.26 29.10
CA PRO A 576 22.30 -40.68 28.99
C PRO A 576 22.20 -41.13 27.53
N GLY A 577 22.94 -42.15 27.17
CA GLY A 577 22.94 -42.69 25.78
C GLY A 577 23.91 -41.98 24.82
N HIS A 578 24.59 -40.92 25.22
CA HIS A 578 25.58 -40.21 24.42
C HIS A 578 27.03 -40.61 24.82
N LYS A 579 27.95 -40.44 23.87
CA LYS A 579 29.37 -40.79 24.08
C LYS A 579 30.29 -39.59 24.35
N LEU A 580 29.82 -38.39 24.03
CA LEU A 580 30.61 -37.18 24.12
C LEU A 580 29.94 -36.16 25.04
N PRO A 581 30.70 -35.34 25.75
CA PRO A 581 30.18 -34.27 26.57
C PRO A 581 29.40 -33.23 25.73
N SER A 582 28.36 -32.69 26.32
CA SER A 582 27.55 -31.60 25.72
C SER A 582 28.33 -30.28 25.66
N TYR A 583 27.71 -29.29 25.05
CA TYR A 583 28.24 -27.93 24.99
C TYR A 583 27.30 -26.96 25.71
N ALA A 584 27.81 -25.82 26.17
CA ALA A 584 27.07 -24.73 26.76
C ALA A 584 27.46 -23.40 26.12
N ILE A 585 26.53 -22.46 26.08
CA ILE A 585 26.75 -21.12 25.54
C ILE A 585 27.13 -20.18 26.68
N ASP A 586 28.25 -19.51 26.54
CA ASP A 586 28.65 -18.38 27.39
C ASP A 586 27.83 -17.17 26.97
N THR A 587 26.81 -16.85 27.75
CA THR A 587 25.87 -15.74 27.45
C THR A 587 26.54 -14.36 27.50
N ALA A 588 27.68 -14.22 28.20
CA ALA A 588 28.40 -12.95 28.27
C ALA A 588 29.19 -12.67 26.98
N LYS A 589 29.68 -13.74 26.30
CA LYS A 589 30.39 -13.63 25.02
C LYS A 589 29.46 -13.71 23.79
N CYS A 590 28.25 -14.25 23.95
CA CYS A 590 27.35 -14.55 22.86
C CYS A 590 26.80 -13.26 22.22
N ILE A 591 27.09 -13.06 20.93
CA ILE A 591 26.54 -11.93 20.11
C ILE A 591 25.13 -12.21 19.56
N LYS A 592 24.52 -13.32 19.95
CA LYS A 592 23.11 -13.65 19.64
C LYS A 592 22.81 -13.78 18.14
N CYS A 593 23.78 -14.17 17.32
CA CYS A 593 23.64 -14.26 15.85
C CYS A 593 22.81 -15.47 15.35
N GLY A 594 22.51 -16.46 16.20
CA GLY A 594 21.70 -17.64 15.84
C GLY A 594 22.40 -18.70 14.98
N ALA A 595 23.66 -18.51 14.54
CA ALA A 595 24.38 -19.42 13.66
C ALA A 595 24.52 -20.84 14.26
N CYS A 596 24.66 -20.96 15.59
CA CYS A 596 24.69 -22.22 16.28
C CYS A 596 23.38 -23.00 16.19
N MET A 597 22.24 -22.33 16.31
CA MET A 597 20.91 -22.92 16.20
C MET A 597 20.62 -23.38 14.77
N ALA A 598 20.86 -22.54 13.77
CA ALA A 598 20.71 -22.88 12.36
C ALA A 598 21.59 -24.05 11.91
N GLY A 599 22.78 -24.19 12.53
CA GLY A 599 23.73 -25.27 12.23
C GLY A 599 23.48 -26.59 12.99
N CYS A 600 22.56 -26.62 13.97
CA CYS A 600 22.31 -27.80 14.80
C CYS A 600 21.28 -28.73 14.19
N LYS A 601 21.74 -29.85 13.59
CA LYS A 601 20.86 -30.87 12.99
C LYS A 601 20.03 -31.68 14.01
N PHE A 602 20.37 -31.58 15.30
CA PHE A 602 19.76 -32.37 16.38
C PHE A 602 18.71 -31.60 17.15
N GLY A 603 18.41 -30.34 16.76
CA GLY A 603 17.44 -29.52 17.46
C GLY A 603 17.78 -29.27 18.95
N ALA A 604 19.05 -29.39 19.32
CA ALA A 604 19.50 -29.24 20.71
C ALA A 604 19.67 -27.77 21.12
N ILE A 605 19.54 -26.80 20.21
CA ILE A 605 19.71 -25.38 20.52
C ILE A 605 18.39 -24.69 20.33
N SER A 606 17.92 -24.06 21.37
CA SER A 606 16.67 -23.29 21.38
C SER A 606 16.95 -21.83 21.68
N LYS A 607 16.10 -21.00 21.16
CA LYS A 607 15.98 -19.57 21.46
C LYS A 607 15.08 -19.44 22.69
N LYS A 608 15.51 -18.68 23.68
CA LYS A 608 14.77 -18.41 24.92
C LYS A 608 14.52 -16.92 25.04
#